data_74c8ce14aeeb78632e22d0e7048886ce
#
_entry.id   74c8ce14aeeb78632e22d0e7048886ce
#
_cell.length_a   1.000
_cell.length_b   1.000
_cell.length_c   1.000
_cell.angle_alpha   90.00
_cell.angle_beta   90.00
_cell.angle_gamma   90.00
#
_symmetry.space_group_name_H-M   'P 1'
#
loop_
_entity.id
_entity.type
_entity.pdbx_description
1 polymer ?
#
loop_
_entity_poly.entity_id
_entity_poly.type
_entity_poly.pdbx_seq_one_letter_code
_entity_poly.pdbx_strand_id
1 'polypeptide(L)'
;MRLVTPLAAGAIAACLAGPAPAEPARVAAWPTFLIANAAEIVVPPPPSAAATAAELAALRARMRDRPADLALRLRRAETGGPVQRWNEVAVDALVDRHITVPGAARALALLHASLHDVSVVVWAAKERYRRQAPAAQLAALAVPGGRATAPSYPSEAAAVAAAASAILSALIPAEASRFAALAEEEVTLRQLAGLEFPSDAEAGRKIGEAIAARALARAEEDGFSRRWTGTVPTGPGRWQGTNPAAPLAGTWRTWILPSGDAVRPSAPPAHDASETAAALAELKAYPRTPKTNSDAVFWEAYGGARIFQFWNEQLGRLALAYRLGEDRPRLAATYAALTTAFYDSFVACWDAKYAYWHIRPSQLDASLTTVVPPPAHPSYPSAHSCMSSASGIVLASLFPLDAPAMLAFVREVGEARLAAGIHYRYDVAAGEEIGRQVAARTLAKLKPIFD
;
A
#
# COMPACT_ATOMS: atom_id res chain seq x y z
N MET A 1 -46.52 41.36 55.02
CA MET A 1 -45.13 41.07 55.36
C MET A 1 -45.05 39.57 55.75
N ARG A 2 -44.73 38.75 54.75
CA ARG A 2 -44.42 37.32 54.97
C ARG A 2 -43.14 37.00 54.22
N LEU A 3 -42.13 36.60 54.97
CA LEU A 3 -40.82 36.18 54.51
C LEU A 3 -40.95 34.84 53.73
N VAL A 4 -40.39 34.77 52.53
CA VAL A 4 -40.22 33.56 51.76
C VAL A 4 -38.76 33.19 51.80
N THR A 5 -38.42 32.06 52.41
CA THR A 5 -37.10 31.45 52.45
C THR A 5 -36.79 30.77 51.11
N PRO A 6 -35.59 30.89 50.51
CA PRO A 6 -35.24 30.14 49.32
C PRO A 6 -34.77 28.73 49.67
N LEU A 7 -35.36 27.73 49.02
CA LEU A 7 -34.88 26.35 49.00
C LEU A 7 -33.58 26.25 48.17
N ALA A 8 -32.55 25.71 48.77
CA ALA A 8 -31.30 25.38 48.11
C ALA A 8 -31.50 24.11 47.26
N ALA A 9 -31.43 24.26 45.91
CA ALA A 9 -31.36 23.13 44.98
C ALA A 9 -29.90 22.64 44.90
N GLY A 10 -29.61 21.53 45.57
CA GLY A 10 -28.35 20.82 45.44
C GLY A 10 -28.33 20.08 44.08
N ALA A 11 -27.55 20.59 43.15
CA ALA A 11 -27.26 19.88 41.88
C ALA A 11 -26.26 18.76 42.15
N ILE A 12 -26.71 17.52 42.02
CA ILE A 12 -25.83 16.35 41.95
C ILE A 12 -25.31 16.29 40.52
N ALA A 13 -24.12 16.82 40.32
CA ALA A 13 -23.33 16.59 39.10
C ALA A 13 -22.71 15.18 39.20
N ALA A 14 -23.42 14.18 38.70
CA ALA A 14 -22.80 12.88 38.42
C ALA A 14 -21.86 13.03 37.22
N CYS A 15 -20.57 13.16 37.46
CA CYS A 15 -19.53 13.03 36.44
C CYS A 15 -19.59 11.61 35.88
N LEU A 16 -20.19 11.46 34.72
CA LEU A 16 -19.94 10.33 33.83
C LEU A 16 -18.53 10.49 33.26
N ALA A 17 -17.53 10.07 34.01
CA ALA A 17 -16.20 9.85 33.52
C ALA A 17 -16.29 8.66 32.53
N GLY A 18 -16.41 8.94 31.24
CA GLY A 18 -16.17 7.94 30.23
C GLY A 18 -14.75 7.39 30.42
N PRO A 19 -14.47 6.16 29.95
CA PRO A 19 -13.13 5.64 30.02
C PRO A 19 -12.20 6.64 29.32
N ALA A 20 -11.07 6.98 29.96
CA ALA A 20 -10.03 7.81 29.37
C ALA A 20 -9.63 7.18 28.05
N PRO A 21 -9.45 7.98 26.98
CA PRO A 21 -8.96 7.45 25.72
C PRO A 21 -7.67 6.68 26.01
N ALA A 22 -7.61 5.44 25.51
CA ALA A 22 -6.40 4.62 25.64
C ALA A 22 -5.22 5.42 25.07
N GLU A 23 -4.10 5.50 25.82
CA GLU A 23 -2.89 6.10 25.25
C GLU A 23 -2.57 5.39 23.92
N PRO A 24 -2.27 6.14 22.84
CA PRO A 24 -1.93 5.53 21.56
C PRO A 24 -0.79 4.53 21.75
N ALA A 25 -0.97 3.32 21.24
CA ALA A 25 0.02 2.26 21.36
C ALA A 25 1.38 2.78 20.85
N ARG A 26 2.44 2.63 21.67
CA ARG A 26 3.79 3.03 21.26
C ARG A 26 4.15 2.30 19.96
N VAL A 27 4.81 2.97 19.02
CA VAL A 27 5.18 2.41 17.72
C VAL A 27 5.89 1.06 17.84
N ALA A 28 6.71 0.88 18.89
CA ALA A 28 7.38 -0.40 19.18
C ALA A 28 6.46 -1.62 19.37
N ALA A 29 5.18 -1.38 19.71
CA ALA A 29 4.18 -2.44 19.92
C ALA A 29 3.27 -2.67 18.71
N TRP A 30 3.49 -1.96 17.62
CA TRP A 30 2.68 -2.12 16.40
C TRP A 30 2.89 -3.48 15.74
N PRO A 31 1.86 -4.08 15.15
CA PRO A 31 1.99 -5.31 14.40
C PRO A 31 2.89 -5.12 13.17
N THR A 32 3.70 -6.11 12.90
CA THR A 32 4.71 -6.14 11.83
C THR A 32 4.40 -7.23 10.81
N PHE A 33 5.15 -7.29 9.70
CA PHE A 33 4.97 -8.23 8.61
C PHE A 33 6.12 -9.22 8.45
N LEU A 34 7.37 -8.77 8.60
CA LEU A 34 8.59 -9.54 8.32
C LEU A 34 9.39 -9.86 9.57
N ILE A 35 9.14 -9.15 10.65
CA ILE A 35 9.78 -9.32 11.96
C ILE A 35 8.72 -9.61 13.01
N ALA A 36 9.09 -10.26 14.11
CA ALA A 36 8.16 -10.53 15.19
C ALA A 36 7.80 -9.24 15.98
N ASN A 37 8.76 -8.34 16.13
CA ASN A 37 8.62 -7.03 16.79
C ASN A 37 9.85 -6.17 16.55
N ALA A 38 9.80 -4.89 16.95
CA ALA A 38 10.90 -3.93 16.76
C ALA A 38 12.24 -4.36 17.37
N ALA A 39 12.22 -5.14 18.46
CA ALA A 39 13.43 -5.53 19.19
C ALA A 39 14.23 -6.64 18.45
N GLU A 40 13.64 -7.28 17.45
CA GLU A 40 14.34 -8.29 16.64
C GLU A 40 15.50 -7.69 15.82
N ILE A 41 15.41 -6.40 15.49
CA ILE A 41 16.49 -5.65 14.85
C ILE A 41 17.23 -4.85 15.92
N VAL A 42 18.44 -5.28 16.25
CA VAL A 42 19.27 -4.62 17.27
C VAL A 42 19.80 -3.29 16.72
N VAL A 43 19.36 -2.20 17.33
CA VAL A 43 19.87 -0.85 17.04
C VAL A 43 20.83 -0.45 18.15
N PRO A 44 22.15 -0.31 17.87
CA PRO A 44 23.12 0.08 18.87
C PRO A 44 22.86 1.50 19.38
N PRO A 45 23.42 1.91 20.53
CA PRO A 45 23.33 3.30 20.98
C PRO A 45 24.05 4.25 19.99
N PRO A 46 23.61 5.52 19.93
CA PRO A 46 24.32 6.53 19.13
C PRO A 46 25.75 6.73 19.64
N PRO A 47 26.64 7.27 18.78
CA PRO A 47 28.06 7.51 19.14
C PRO A 47 28.23 8.36 20.40
N SER A 48 29.40 8.24 21.03
CA SER A 48 29.77 9.04 22.20
C SER A 48 29.74 10.54 21.91
N ALA A 49 29.70 11.37 22.95
CA ALA A 49 29.76 12.83 22.81
C ALA A 49 31.00 13.32 22.04
N ALA A 50 32.17 12.71 22.27
CA ALA A 50 33.39 13.03 21.54
C ALA A 50 33.28 12.70 20.04
N ALA A 51 32.76 11.53 19.69
CA ALA A 51 32.53 11.16 18.29
C ALA A 51 31.48 12.07 17.65
N THR A 52 30.39 12.40 18.36
CA THR A 52 29.36 13.37 17.89
C THR A 52 29.96 14.74 17.60
N ALA A 53 30.86 15.25 18.45
CA ALA A 53 31.55 16.51 18.22
C ALA A 53 32.44 16.49 16.96
N ALA A 54 33.12 15.37 16.70
CA ALA A 54 33.90 15.19 15.48
C ALA A 54 33.00 15.17 14.22
N GLU A 55 31.87 14.47 14.24
CA GLU A 55 30.90 14.47 13.14
C GLU A 55 30.33 15.89 12.90
N LEU A 56 30.03 16.64 13.96
CA LEU A 56 29.53 18.00 13.87
C LEU A 56 30.54 18.95 13.20
N ALA A 57 31.82 18.80 13.54
CA ALA A 57 32.93 19.56 12.92
C ALA A 57 33.06 19.19 11.41
N ALA A 58 32.96 17.90 11.07
CA ALA A 58 32.98 17.43 9.69
C ALA A 58 31.80 17.97 8.86
N LEU A 59 30.59 17.97 9.41
CA LEU A 59 29.41 18.53 8.76
C LEU A 59 29.56 20.04 8.54
N ARG A 60 30.12 20.77 9.53
CA ARG A 60 30.40 22.18 9.40
C ARG A 60 31.39 22.48 8.26
N ALA A 61 32.42 21.64 8.11
CA ALA A 61 33.39 21.80 7.01
C ALA A 61 32.72 21.61 5.64
N ARG A 62 31.73 20.72 5.54
CA ARG A 62 30.98 20.41 4.29
C ARG A 62 29.93 21.49 3.93
N MET A 63 29.70 22.52 4.76
CA MET A 63 28.76 23.59 4.42
C MET A 63 29.11 24.31 3.11
N ARG A 64 30.39 24.39 2.74
CA ARG A 64 30.86 24.96 1.46
C ARG A 64 30.41 24.13 0.24
N ASP A 65 30.09 22.85 0.44
CA ASP A 65 29.71 21.91 -0.62
C ASP A 65 28.19 21.95 -0.88
N ARG A 66 27.45 22.82 -0.19
CA ARG A 66 26.00 22.93 -0.31
C ARG A 66 25.61 23.45 -1.69
N PRO A 67 24.78 22.70 -2.44
CA PRO A 67 24.23 23.22 -3.68
C PRO A 67 23.28 24.41 -3.44
N ALA A 68 23.23 25.36 -4.37
CA ALA A 68 22.40 26.55 -4.24
C ALA A 68 20.90 26.24 -4.09
N ASP A 69 20.46 25.11 -4.65
CA ASP A 69 19.08 24.65 -4.62
C ASP A 69 18.78 23.67 -3.48
N LEU A 70 19.70 23.47 -2.52
CA LEU A 70 19.54 22.51 -1.41
C LEU A 70 18.19 22.64 -0.71
N ALA A 71 17.75 23.85 -0.40
CA ALA A 71 16.47 24.06 0.28
C ALA A 71 15.25 23.63 -0.56
N LEU A 72 15.32 23.76 -1.88
CA LEU A 72 14.27 23.31 -2.80
C LEU A 72 14.26 21.78 -2.90
N ARG A 73 15.43 21.17 -3.09
CA ARG A 73 15.59 19.70 -3.16
C ARG A 73 15.13 19.06 -1.85
N LEU A 74 15.54 19.62 -0.71
CA LEU A 74 15.10 19.15 0.61
C LEU A 74 13.58 19.22 0.77
N ARG A 75 12.95 20.35 0.42
CA ARG A 75 11.48 20.46 0.50
C ARG A 75 10.78 19.38 -0.34
N ARG A 76 11.27 19.10 -1.54
CA ARG A 76 10.71 18.02 -2.39
C ARG A 76 10.87 16.66 -1.74
N ALA A 77 12.02 16.38 -1.13
CA ALA A 77 12.28 15.10 -0.45
C ALA A 77 11.46 14.95 0.85
N GLU A 78 11.17 16.04 1.55
CA GLU A 78 10.39 16.04 2.79
C GLU A 78 8.86 16.06 2.57
N THR A 79 8.38 16.43 1.39
CA THR A 79 6.95 16.43 1.08
C THR A 79 6.42 15.00 1.08
N GLY A 80 5.50 14.69 2.01
CA GLY A 80 4.98 13.35 2.23
C GLY A 80 5.95 12.38 2.93
N GLY A 81 7.22 12.77 3.14
CA GLY A 81 8.24 11.93 3.78
C GLY A 81 8.81 10.82 2.88
N PRO A 82 9.81 10.06 3.39
CA PRO A 82 10.56 9.11 2.57
C PRO A 82 9.71 7.96 2.04
N VAL A 83 8.72 7.47 2.79
CA VAL A 83 7.86 6.36 2.35
C VAL A 83 7.02 6.75 1.13
N GLN A 84 6.41 7.94 1.13
CA GLN A 84 5.64 8.42 -0.02
C GLN A 84 6.55 8.63 -1.22
N ARG A 85 7.73 9.22 -1.01
CA ARG A 85 8.71 9.44 -2.08
C ARG A 85 9.11 8.12 -2.76
N TRP A 86 9.41 7.08 -1.98
CA TRP A 86 9.78 5.77 -2.53
C TRP A 86 8.59 5.01 -3.12
N ASN A 87 7.37 5.28 -2.67
CA ASN A 87 6.17 4.80 -3.37
C ASN A 87 6.06 5.39 -4.78
N GLU A 88 6.25 6.71 -4.93
CA GLU A 88 6.24 7.38 -6.23
C GLU A 88 7.31 6.80 -7.15
N VAL A 89 8.56 6.66 -6.67
CA VAL A 89 9.66 6.04 -7.41
C VAL A 89 9.33 4.62 -7.86
N ALA A 90 8.71 3.82 -6.98
CA ALA A 90 8.31 2.45 -7.29
C ALA A 90 7.20 2.40 -8.34
N VAL A 91 6.14 3.18 -8.16
CA VAL A 91 5.00 3.22 -9.10
C VAL A 91 5.46 3.66 -10.48
N ASP A 92 6.27 4.74 -10.58
CA ASP A 92 6.83 5.21 -11.84
C ASP A 92 7.66 4.10 -12.53
N ALA A 93 8.57 3.45 -11.81
CA ALA A 93 9.39 2.38 -12.37
C ALA A 93 8.56 1.17 -12.85
N LEU A 94 7.51 0.80 -12.09
CA LEU A 94 6.61 -0.29 -12.47
C LEU A 94 5.82 0.05 -13.75
N VAL A 95 5.38 1.30 -13.89
CA VAL A 95 4.67 1.80 -15.08
C VAL A 95 5.61 1.89 -16.28
N ASP A 96 6.78 2.52 -16.12
CA ASP A 96 7.74 2.74 -17.21
C ASP A 96 8.30 1.42 -17.76
N ARG A 97 8.43 0.42 -16.91
CA ARG A 97 8.89 -0.93 -17.28
C ARG A 97 7.77 -1.88 -17.69
N HIS A 98 6.54 -1.38 -17.79
CA HIS A 98 5.37 -2.18 -18.16
C HIS A 98 5.22 -3.46 -17.35
N ILE A 99 5.50 -3.39 -16.04
CA ILE A 99 5.35 -4.53 -15.13
C ILE A 99 3.87 -4.90 -15.05
N THR A 100 3.58 -6.18 -15.22
CA THR A 100 2.20 -6.68 -15.17
C THR A 100 1.56 -6.45 -13.80
N VAL A 101 0.22 -6.38 -13.74
CA VAL A 101 -0.50 -6.17 -12.46
C VAL A 101 -0.10 -7.19 -11.37
N PRO A 102 0.03 -8.50 -11.67
CA PRO A 102 0.55 -9.46 -10.68
C PRO A 102 1.93 -9.09 -10.12
N GLY A 103 2.85 -8.71 -11.02
CA GLY A 103 4.20 -8.29 -10.64
C GLY A 103 4.21 -7.00 -9.83
N ALA A 104 3.40 -6.00 -10.23
CA ALA A 104 3.28 -4.73 -9.53
C ALA A 104 2.63 -4.87 -8.15
N ALA A 105 1.57 -5.68 -8.05
CA ALA A 105 0.93 -6.00 -6.76
C ALA A 105 1.93 -6.60 -5.77
N ARG A 106 2.71 -7.59 -6.24
CA ARG A 106 3.76 -8.23 -5.45
C ARG A 106 4.85 -7.25 -5.03
N ALA A 107 5.35 -6.44 -5.96
CA ALA A 107 6.43 -5.49 -5.71
C ALA A 107 6.02 -4.44 -4.66
N LEU A 108 4.83 -3.85 -4.79
CA LEU A 108 4.33 -2.84 -3.85
C LEU A 108 4.02 -3.44 -2.47
N ALA A 109 3.48 -4.65 -2.39
CA ALA A 109 3.25 -5.32 -1.12
C ALA A 109 4.57 -5.66 -0.39
N LEU A 110 5.57 -6.18 -1.10
CA LEU A 110 6.92 -6.41 -0.56
C LEU A 110 7.55 -5.09 -0.08
N LEU A 111 7.48 -4.05 -0.89
CA LEU A 111 8.04 -2.74 -0.55
C LEU A 111 7.39 -2.19 0.72
N HIS A 112 6.07 -2.03 0.73
CA HIS A 112 5.40 -1.31 1.81
C HIS A 112 5.26 -2.10 3.11
N ALA A 113 5.14 -3.43 3.07
CA ALA A 113 5.28 -4.26 4.26
C ALA A 113 6.68 -4.09 4.90
N SER A 114 7.72 -3.98 4.07
CA SER A 114 9.09 -3.72 4.53
C SER A 114 9.26 -2.31 5.10
N LEU A 115 8.75 -1.29 4.40
CA LEU A 115 8.87 0.10 4.85
C LEU A 115 8.06 0.37 6.12
N HIS A 116 6.96 -0.34 6.35
CA HIS A 116 6.26 -0.33 7.62
C HIS A 116 7.15 -0.90 8.75
N ASP A 117 7.72 -2.07 8.56
CA ASP A 117 8.59 -2.69 9.57
C ASP A 117 9.85 -1.85 9.84
N VAL A 118 10.45 -1.24 8.81
CA VAL A 118 11.53 -0.25 8.93
C VAL A 118 11.06 0.91 9.82
N SER A 119 9.88 1.47 9.57
CA SER A 119 9.35 2.58 10.36
C SER A 119 9.15 2.18 11.81
N VAL A 120 8.62 0.99 12.09
CA VAL A 120 8.43 0.48 13.46
C VAL A 120 9.76 0.41 14.21
N VAL A 121 10.81 -0.16 13.61
CA VAL A 121 12.15 -0.26 14.22
C VAL A 121 12.78 1.11 14.44
N VAL A 122 12.76 1.96 13.41
CA VAL A 122 13.37 3.30 13.45
C VAL A 122 12.72 4.17 14.53
N TRP A 123 11.39 4.23 14.56
CA TRP A 123 10.69 5.10 15.50
C TRP A 123 10.75 4.58 16.95
N ALA A 124 10.75 3.27 17.17
CA ALA A 124 11.06 2.69 18.48
C ALA A 124 12.45 3.11 18.99
N ALA A 125 13.46 3.11 18.10
CA ALA A 125 14.80 3.57 18.44
C ALA A 125 14.89 5.10 18.64
N LYS A 126 14.17 5.89 17.84
CA LYS A 126 14.07 7.36 18.01
C LYS A 126 13.47 7.73 19.35
N GLU A 127 12.40 7.04 19.79
CA GLU A 127 11.80 7.23 21.10
C GLU A 127 12.76 6.90 22.25
N ARG A 128 13.57 5.85 22.06
CA ARG A 128 14.56 5.40 23.05
C ARG A 128 15.74 6.34 23.19
N TYR A 129 16.34 6.78 22.06
CA TYR A 129 17.62 7.49 22.08
C TYR A 129 17.51 9.00 22.05
N ARG A 130 16.46 9.55 21.44
CA ARG A 130 16.14 11.00 21.39
C ARG A 130 17.30 11.90 21.00
N ARG A 131 18.20 11.45 20.11
CA ARG A 131 19.37 12.22 19.66
C ARG A 131 18.91 13.48 18.94
N GLN A 132 19.45 14.63 19.36
CA GLN A 132 19.21 15.90 18.68
C GLN A 132 19.92 15.96 17.33
N ALA A 133 19.27 16.54 16.33
CA ALA A 133 19.84 16.73 15.01
C ALA A 133 21.04 17.71 15.02
N PRO A 134 21.97 17.63 14.06
CA PRO A 134 23.12 18.54 13.97
C PRO A 134 22.72 20.00 14.00
N ALA A 135 21.69 20.42 13.26
CA ALA A 135 21.23 21.80 13.22
C ALA A 135 20.62 22.30 14.55
N ALA A 136 20.13 21.39 15.40
CA ALA A 136 19.69 21.76 16.75
C ALA A 136 20.88 22.02 17.70
N GLN A 137 22.03 21.38 17.42
CA GLN A 137 23.25 21.57 18.21
C GLN A 137 24.13 22.72 17.67
N LEU A 138 24.08 22.99 16.36
CA LEU A 138 24.82 24.06 15.69
C LEU A 138 23.91 24.77 14.67
N ALA A 139 23.30 25.90 15.08
CA ALA A 139 22.34 26.64 14.27
C ALA A 139 22.87 27.05 12.87
N ALA A 140 24.18 27.24 12.71
CA ALA A 140 24.80 27.49 11.42
C ALA A 140 24.57 26.39 10.37
N LEU A 141 24.26 25.18 10.80
CA LEU A 141 23.91 24.05 9.90
C LEU A 141 22.47 24.10 9.39
N ALA A 142 21.60 24.89 10.00
CA ALA A 142 20.19 24.98 9.59
C ALA A 142 20.05 25.52 8.16
N VAL A 143 19.07 24.95 7.43
CA VAL A 143 18.68 25.37 6.09
C VAL A 143 17.23 25.86 6.13
N PRO A 144 16.86 26.94 5.41
CA PRO A 144 15.46 27.38 5.34
C PRO A 144 14.53 26.24 4.89
N GLY A 145 13.52 25.94 5.72
CA GLY A 145 12.58 24.82 5.49
C GLY A 145 13.07 23.46 6.01
N GLY A 146 14.33 23.34 6.41
CA GLY A 146 14.87 22.13 7.05
C GLY A 146 14.66 22.20 8.57
N ARG A 147 13.49 21.80 9.08
CA ARG A 147 13.25 21.64 10.51
C ARG A 147 13.39 20.17 10.89
N ALA A 148 14.28 19.89 11.83
CA ALA A 148 14.29 18.58 12.50
C ALA A 148 13.07 18.53 13.43
N THR A 149 12.01 17.87 13.00
CA THR A 149 10.76 17.71 13.77
C THR A 149 10.78 16.46 14.66
N ALA A 150 11.79 15.60 14.48
CA ALA A 150 11.97 14.35 15.22
C ALA A 150 13.45 14.15 15.59
N PRO A 151 13.78 13.27 16.55
CA PRO A 151 15.15 12.84 16.82
C PRO A 151 15.85 12.33 15.55
N SER A 152 17.17 12.62 15.42
CA SER A 152 17.91 12.28 14.21
C SER A 152 18.28 10.79 14.12
N TYR A 153 18.52 10.14 15.25
CA TYR A 153 19.04 8.77 15.32
C TYR A 153 17.98 7.70 15.59
N PRO A 154 17.99 6.59 14.84
CA PRO A 154 18.64 6.40 13.55
C PRO A 154 17.93 7.18 12.44
N SER A 155 18.58 7.37 11.28
CA SER A 155 17.95 8.04 10.13
C SER A 155 16.82 7.20 9.54
N GLU A 156 15.61 7.74 9.52
CA GLU A 156 14.47 7.13 8.83
C GLU A 156 14.66 7.14 7.31
N ALA A 157 15.12 8.27 6.78
CA ALA A 157 15.32 8.41 5.34
C ALA A 157 16.34 7.41 4.80
N ALA A 158 17.48 7.26 5.50
CA ALA A 158 18.48 6.27 5.12
C ALA A 158 17.96 4.82 5.24
N ALA A 159 17.15 4.52 6.26
CA ALA A 159 16.59 3.19 6.45
C ALA A 159 15.56 2.85 5.35
N VAL A 160 14.65 3.77 5.05
CA VAL A 160 13.65 3.64 3.98
C VAL A 160 14.34 3.53 2.63
N ALA A 161 15.30 4.43 2.34
CA ALA A 161 16.02 4.44 1.07
C ALA A 161 16.83 3.14 0.85
N ALA A 162 17.51 2.64 1.87
CA ALA A 162 18.27 1.39 1.79
C ALA A 162 17.35 0.19 1.53
N ALA A 163 16.24 0.08 2.27
CA ALA A 163 15.28 -1.01 2.07
C ALA A 163 14.62 -0.94 0.68
N ALA A 164 14.13 0.24 0.30
CA ALA A 164 13.44 0.44 -0.97
C ALA A 164 14.38 0.21 -2.16
N SER A 165 15.58 0.79 -2.13
CA SER A 165 16.58 0.60 -3.19
C SER A 165 16.96 -0.88 -3.35
N ALA A 166 17.22 -1.61 -2.26
CA ALA A 166 17.57 -3.03 -2.31
C ALA A 166 16.43 -3.88 -2.90
N ILE A 167 15.20 -3.70 -2.40
CA ILE A 167 14.02 -4.45 -2.86
C ILE A 167 13.72 -4.15 -4.33
N LEU A 168 13.65 -2.87 -4.71
CA LEU A 168 13.33 -2.47 -6.07
C LEU A 168 14.43 -2.88 -7.06
N SER A 169 15.72 -2.82 -6.67
CA SER A 169 16.83 -3.29 -7.51
C SER A 169 16.75 -4.79 -7.79
N ALA A 170 16.34 -5.59 -6.81
CA ALA A 170 16.14 -7.03 -7.01
C ALA A 170 14.93 -7.33 -7.92
N LEU A 171 13.86 -6.55 -7.80
CA LEU A 171 12.63 -6.77 -8.58
C LEU A 171 12.69 -6.14 -9.98
N ILE A 172 13.44 -5.05 -10.15
CA ILE A 172 13.59 -4.30 -11.41
C ILE A 172 15.09 -4.03 -11.66
N PRO A 173 15.90 -5.06 -11.98
CA PRO A 173 17.36 -4.92 -12.07
C PRO A 173 17.84 -3.86 -13.07
N ALA A 174 17.04 -3.58 -14.09
CA ALA A 174 17.34 -2.54 -15.08
C ALA A 174 17.39 -1.11 -14.51
N GLU A 175 16.78 -0.89 -13.34
CA GLU A 175 16.75 0.41 -12.64
C GLU A 175 17.70 0.46 -11.42
N ALA A 176 18.44 -0.60 -11.11
CA ALA A 176 19.22 -0.72 -9.88
C ALA A 176 20.17 0.47 -9.65
N SER A 177 20.88 0.93 -10.68
CA SER A 177 21.80 2.08 -10.57
C SER A 177 21.06 3.37 -10.25
N ARG A 178 19.84 3.57 -10.81
CA ARG A 178 18.99 4.72 -10.51
C ARG A 178 18.52 4.70 -9.05
N PHE A 179 18.07 3.55 -8.56
CA PHE A 179 17.62 3.41 -7.18
C PHE A 179 18.76 3.66 -6.18
N ALA A 180 19.96 3.12 -6.45
CA ALA A 180 21.13 3.35 -5.62
C ALA A 180 21.52 4.85 -5.58
N ALA A 181 21.51 5.52 -6.73
CA ALA A 181 21.82 6.96 -6.80
C ALA A 181 20.79 7.83 -6.03
N LEU A 182 19.49 7.50 -6.12
CA LEU A 182 18.45 8.21 -5.37
C LEU A 182 18.61 8.03 -3.85
N ALA A 183 18.96 6.81 -3.40
CA ALA A 183 19.19 6.53 -1.99
C ALA A 183 20.37 7.32 -1.43
N GLU A 184 21.49 7.39 -2.16
CA GLU A 184 22.66 8.17 -1.77
C GLU A 184 22.41 9.68 -1.79
N GLU A 185 21.68 10.16 -2.78
CA GLU A 185 21.27 11.57 -2.87
C GLU A 185 20.45 11.98 -1.66
N GLU A 186 19.46 11.18 -1.26
CA GLU A 186 18.59 11.48 -0.11
C GLU A 186 19.38 11.61 1.19
N VAL A 187 20.29 10.67 1.46
CA VAL A 187 21.18 10.72 2.62
C VAL A 187 22.08 11.96 2.58
N THR A 188 22.69 12.25 1.45
CA THR A 188 23.58 13.40 1.28
C THR A 188 22.86 14.73 1.52
N LEU A 189 21.66 14.90 0.96
CA LEU A 189 20.84 16.10 1.15
C LEU A 189 20.54 16.37 2.62
N ARG A 190 20.16 15.33 3.37
CA ARG A 190 19.81 15.45 4.78
C ARG A 190 21.01 15.79 5.67
N GLN A 191 22.18 15.20 5.37
CA GLN A 191 23.43 15.56 6.06
C GLN A 191 23.82 17.02 5.77
N LEU A 192 23.81 17.43 4.51
CA LEU A 192 24.11 18.81 4.12
C LEU A 192 23.11 19.82 4.71
N ALA A 193 21.86 19.41 4.94
CA ALA A 193 20.83 20.21 5.59
C ALA A 193 20.95 20.26 7.12
N GLY A 194 21.89 19.51 7.71
CA GLY A 194 22.07 19.44 9.16
C GLY A 194 20.94 18.69 9.89
N LEU A 195 20.21 17.84 9.18
CA LEU A 195 19.10 17.05 9.77
C LEU A 195 19.58 15.75 10.39
N GLU A 196 20.70 15.20 9.91
CA GLU A 196 21.21 13.91 10.33
C GLU A 196 22.74 13.90 10.35
N PHE A 197 23.30 13.11 11.28
CA PHE A 197 24.73 12.81 11.30
C PHE A 197 25.05 11.65 10.35
N PRO A 198 26.32 11.50 9.91
CA PRO A 198 26.74 10.31 9.16
C PRO A 198 26.44 9.00 9.90
N SER A 199 26.63 8.97 11.21
CA SER A 199 26.31 7.80 12.05
C SER A 199 24.80 7.51 12.14
N ASP A 200 23.92 8.52 12.06
CA ASP A 200 22.48 8.31 12.01
C ASP A 200 22.10 7.59 10.70
N ALA A 201 22.70 8.04 9.58
CA ALA A 201 22.47 7.44 8.28
C ALA A 201 23.00 5.99 8.21
N GLU A 202 24.18 5.73 8.75
CA GLU A 202 24.77 4.38 8.82
C GLU A 202 23.90 3.42 9.64
N ALA A 203 23.39 3.87 10.79
CA ALA A 203 22.47 3.07 11.61
C ALA A 203 21.14 2.80 10.88
N GLY A 204 20.60 3.82 10.20
CA GLY A 204 19.39 3.69 9.38
C GLY A 204 19.60 2.69 8.24
N ARG A 205 20.70 2.84 7.47
CA ARG A 205 21.05 1.95 6.37
C ARG A 205 21.06 0.47 6.81
N LYS A 206 21.71 0.15 7.94
CA LYS A 206 21.75 -1.21 8.48
C LYS A 206 20.37 -1.78 8.81
N ILE A 207 19.46 -0.95 9.35
CA ILE A 207 18.08 -1.36 9.59
C ILE A 207 17.38 -1.68 8.27
N GLY A 208 17.50 -0.79 7.29
CA GLY A 208 16.88 -0.96 5.96
C GLY A 208 17.38 -2.24 5.27
N GLU A 209 18.68 -2.47 5.24
CA GLU A 209 19.31 -3.67 4.66
C GLU A 209 18.84 -4.95 5.37
N ALA A 210 18.76 -4.95 6.69
CA ALA A 210 18.32 -6.11 7.47
C ALA A 210 16.85 -6.49 7.17
N ILE A 211 15.96 -5.50 7.02
CA ILE A 211 14.55 -5.73 6.65
C ILE A 211 14.44 -6.15 5.19
N ALA A 212 15.18 -5.50 4.27
CA ALA A 212 15.20 -5.86 2.86
C ALA A 212 15.64 -7.32 2.65
N ALA A 213 16.64 -7.78 3.37
CA ALA A 213 17.09 -9.18 3.29
C ALA A 213 15.96 -10.17 3.63
N ARG A 214 15.13 -9.87 4.65
CA ARG A 214 13.97 -10.69 5.00
C ARG A 214 12.89 -10.65 3.92
N ALA A 215 12.64 -9.47 3.34
CA ALA A 215 11.68 -9.32 2.27
C ALA A 215 12.09 -10.12 1.03
N LEU A 216 13.36 -10.07 0.65
CA LEU A 216 13.89 -10.80 -0.49
C LEU A 216 13.88 -12.31 -0.25
N ALA A 217 14.27 -12.79 0.94
CA ALA A 217 14.13 -14.19 1.30
C ALA A 217 12.67 -14.67 1.22
N ARG A 218 11.70 -13.86 1.71
CA ARG A 218 10.29 -14.15 1.53
C ARG A 218 9.90 -14.22 0.05
N ALA A 219 10.43 -13.31 -0.77
CA ALA A 219 10.11 -13.23 -2.20
C ALA A 219 10.60 -14.46 -3.00
N GLU A 220 11.66 -15.11 -2.56
CA GLU A 220 12.16 -16.37 -3.14
C GLU A 220 11.16 -17.53 -2.91
N GLU A 221 10.44 -17.50 -1.79
CA GLU A 221 9.55 -18.57 -1.34
C GLU A 221 8.06 -18.28 -1.58
N ASP A 222 7.68 -17.12 -2.12
CA ASP A 222 6.28 -16.70 -2.23
C ASP A 222 5.49 -17.41 -3.35
N GLY A 223 6.17 -18.19 -4.19
CA GLY A 223 5.55 -18.96 -5.26
C GLY A 223 5.42 -18.24 -6.61
N PHE A 224 5.82 -16.96 -6.68
CA PHE A 224 5.72 -16.14 -7.91
C PHE A 224 6.50 -16.75 -9.09
N SER A 225 7.68 -17.30 -8.83
CA SER A 225 8.56 -17.86 -9.86
C SER A 225 8.14 -19.24 -10.37
N ARG A 226 7.14 -19.88 -9.76
CA ARG A 226 6.67 -21.22 -10.17
C ARG A 226 6.07 -21.14 -11.56
N ARG A 227 6.40 -22.14 -12.39
CA ARG A 227 5.84 -22.30 -13.73
C ARG A 227 4.65 -23.23 -13.71
N TRP A 228 3.58 -22.81 -14.38
CA TRP A 228 2.41 -23.67 -14.59
C TRP A 228 2.70 -24.68 -15.70
N THR A 229 2.42 -25.95 -15.41
CA THR A 229 2.57 -27.09 -16.34
C THR A 229 1.27 -27.84 -16.58
N GLY A 230 0.14 -27.28 -16.09
CA GLY A 230 -1.18 -27.88 -16.22
C GLY A 230 -1.77 -27.72 -17.63
N THR A 231 -2.97 -28.21 -17.79
CA THR A 231 -3.77 -28.08 -19.00
C THR A 231 -5.03 -27.26 -18.72
N VAL A 232 -5.47 -26.48 -19.72
CA VAL A 232 -6.74 -25.75 -19.64
C VAL A 232 -7.89 -26.76 -19.65
N PRO A 233 -8.79 -26.78 -18.64
CA PRO A 233 -9.93 -27.68 -18.65
C PRO A 233 -10.87 -27.33 -19.80
N THR A 234 -11.39 -28.34 -20.46
CA THR A 234 -12.35 -28.22 -21.57
C THR A 234 -13.75 -28.64 -21.14
N GLY A 235 -14.76 -28.28 -21.91
CA GLY A 235 -16.15 -28.68 -21.69
C GLY A 235 -17.11 -27.51 -21.54
N PRO A 236 -18.41 -27.76 -21.41
CA PRO A 236 -19.43 -26.74 -21.27
C PRO A 236 -19.18 -25.83 -20.06
N GLY A 237 -19.41 -24.55 -20.23
CA GLY A 237 -19.24 -23.57 -19.15
C GLY A 237 -17.80 -23.27 -18.72
N ARG A 238 -16.80 -23.87 -19.38
CA ARG A 238 -15.37 -23.59 -19.11
C ARG A 238 -14.83 -22.49 -19.98
N TRP A 239 -13.95 -21.69 -19.38
CA TRP A 239 -13.19 -20.66 -20.10
C TRP A 239 -12.40 -21.27 -21.27
N GLN A 240 -12.44 -20.60 -22.40
CA GLN A 240 -11.81 -21.03 -23.64
C GLN A 240 -10.60 -20.14 -23.94
N GLY A 241 -9.43 -20.75 -23.99
CA GLY A 241 -8.16 -20.07 -24.29
C GLY A 241 -6.99 -21.05 -24.17
N THR A 242 -5.82 -20.62 -24.64
CA THR A 242 -4.63 -21.49 -24.69
C THR A 242 -3.53 -21.07 -23.72
N ASN A 243 -3.47 -19.79 -23.37
CA ASN A 243 -2.41 -19.20 -22.52
C ASN A 243 -3.05 -18.47 -21.32
N PRO A 244 -3.47 -19.17 -20.27
CA PRO A 244 -4.09 -18.53 -19.11
C PRO A 244 -3.09 -17.66 -18.36
N ALA A 245 -3.52 -16.44 -17.99
CA ALA A 245 -2.67 -15.48 -17.29
C ALA A 245 -2.48 -15.87 -15.82
N ALA A 246 -1.24 -16.13 -15.41
CA ALA A 246 -0.80 -16.40 -14.05
C ALA A 246 -1.61 -17.48 -13.29
N PRO A 247 -1.79 -18.73 -13.83
CA PRO A 247 -2.69 -19.74 -13.25
C PRO A 247 -2.34 -20.16 -11.82
N LEU A 248 -1.09 -19.97 -11.40
CA LEU A 248 -0.63 -20.32 -10.05
C LEU A 248 -0.73 -19.15 -9.04
N ALA A 249 -1.16 -17.97 -9.46
CA ALA A 249 -1.15 -16.81 -8.59
C ALA A 249 -2.05 -16.97 -7.36
N GLY A 250 -3.12 -17.77 -7.44
CA GLY A 250 -3.94 -18.10 -6.28
C GLY A 250 -3.23 -18.94 -5.21
N THR A 251 -2.05 -19.49 -5.52
CA THR A 251 -1.22 -20.26 -4.57
C THR A 251 -0.05 -19.46 -4.00
N TRP A 252 0.08 -18.18 -4.34
CA TRP A 252 1.15 -17.34 -3.82
C TRP A 252 0.96 -17.04 -2.33
N ARG A 253 2.08 -16.86 -1.64
CA ARG A 253 2.07 -16.59 -0.20
C ARG A 253 1.50 -15.21 0.09
N THR A 254 0.37 -15.17 0.76
CA THR A 254 -0.37 -13.98 1.19
C THR A 254 0.29 -13.26 2.37
N TRP A 255 -0.14 -12.02 2.66
CA TRP A 255 0.34 -11.21 3.79
C TRP A 255 -0.60 -11.25 5.01
N ILE A 256 -1.88 -11.23 4.75
CA ILE A 256 -2.96 -11.13 5.76
C ILE A 256 -3.79 -12.42 5.79
N LEU A 257 -4.15 -12.91 4.62
CA LEU A 257 -4.90 -14.16 4.52
C LEU A 257 -4.00 -15.36 4.87
N PRO A 258 -4.55 -16.44 5.44
CA PRO A 258 -3.78 -17.68 5.61
C PRO A 258 -3.45 -18.36 4.27
N SER A 259 -4.31 -18.20 3.26
CA SER A 259 -4.14 -18.74 1.90
C SER A 259 -5.07 -18.04 0.92
N GLY A 260 -4.87 -18.22 -0.38
CA GLY A 260 -5.73 -17.63 -1.43
C GLY A 260 -7.19 -18.11 -1.35
N ASP A 261 -7.43 -19.33 -0.92
CA ASP A 261 -8.77 -19.93 -0.82
C ASP A 261 -9.55 -19.52 0.46
N ALA A 262 -8.92 -18.81 1.38
CA ALA A 262 -9.50 -18.43 2.68
C ALA A 262 -10.77 -17.56 2.58
N VAL A 263 -10.97 -16.92 1.43
CA VAL A 263 -12.13 -16.07 1.12
C VAL A 263 -12.74 -16.44 -0.24
N ARG A 264 -12.53 -17.68 -0.71
CA ARG A 264 -13.09 -18.14 -1.97
C ARG A 264 -14.62 -18.11 -1.89
N PRO A 265 -15.31 -17.37 -2.79
CA PRO A 265 -16.75 -17.36 -2.83
C PRO A 265 -17.29 -18.73 -3.28
N SER A 266 -18.57 -18.98 -3.07
CA SER A 266 -19.26 -20.15 -3.66
C SER A 266 -19.11 -20.16 -5.18
N ALA A 267 -19.32 -21.35 -5.79
CA ALA A 267 -19.26 -21.50 -7.25
C ALA A 267 -20.25 -20.55 -7.95
N PRO A 268 -19.87 -20.01 -9.13
CA PRO A 268 -20.79 -19.23 -9.95
C PRO A 268 -21.99 -20.10 -10.39
N PRO A 269 -23.12 -19.49 -10.79
CA PRO A 269 -24.20 -20.20 -11.43
C PRO A 269 -23.70 -21.02 -12.62
N ALA A 270 -24.31 -22.19 -12.87
CA ALA A 270 -23.96 -23.01 -14.03
C ALA A 270 -24.21 -22.23 -15.34
N HIS A 271 -23.44 -22.53 -16.38
CA HIS A 271 -23.49 -21.81 -17.66
C HIS A 271 -24.87 -21.86 -18.34
N ASP A 272 -25.66 -22.88 -18.05
CA ASP A 272 -27.03 -23.14 -18.54
C ASP A 272 -28.11 -22.79 -17.51
N ALA A 273 -27.75 -22.25 -16.34
CA ALA A 273 -28.71 -21.84 -15.32
C ALA A 273 -29.48 -20.57 -15.72
N SER A 274 -30.69 -20.42 -15.18
CA SER A 274 -31.55 -19.25 -15.38
C SER A 274 -30.87 -17.94 -14.95
N GLU A 275 -30.07 -17.98 -13.89
CA GLU A 275 -29.30 -16.83 -13.39
C GLU A 275 -28.23 -16.37 -14.39
N THR A 276 -27.55 -17.31 -15.06
CA THR A 276 -26.57 -17.00 -16.11
C THR A 276 -27.26 -16.43 -17.35
N ALA A 277 -28.41 -16.99 -17.73
CA ALA A 277 -29.23 -16.49 -18.84
C ALA A 277 -29.73 -15.06 -18.56
N ALA A 278 -30.18 -14.79 -17.33
CA ALA A 278 -30.61 -13.44 -16.92
C ALA A 278 -29.45 -12.43 -16.93
N ALA A 279 -28.28 -12.82 -16.40
CA ALA A 279 -27.09 -11.95 -16.39
C ALA A 279 -26.59 -11.68 -17.83
N LEU A 280 -26.66 -12.65 -18.73
CA LEU A 280 -26.33 -12.46 -20.14
C LEU A 280 -27.33 -11.52 -20.85
N ALA A 281 -28.63 -11.65 -20.55
CA ALA A 281 -29.66 -10.74 -21.05
C ALA A 281 -29.44 -9.30 -20.57
N GLU A 282 -29.04 -9.11 -19.30
CA GLU A 282 -28.64 -7.81 -18.75
C GLU A 282 -27.48 -7.19 -19.55
N LEU A 283 -26.42 -7.97 -19.84
CA LEU A 283 -25.28 -7.48 -20.62
C LEU A 283 -25.64 -7.08 -22.04
N LYS A 284 -26.55 -7.82 -22.69
CA LYS A 284 -27.06 -7.48 -24.02
C LYS A 284 -27.89 -6.20 -24.02
N ALA A 285 -28.64 -5.95 -22.95
CA ALA A 285 -29.44 -4.75 -22.76
C ALA A 285 -28.68 -3.57 -22.16
N TYR A 286 -27.39 -3.78 -21.76
CA TYR A 286 -26.61 -2.73 -21.10
C TYR A 286 -26.42 -1.52 -22.03
N PRO A 287 -26.70 -0.28 -21.56
CA PRO A 287 -26.65 0.90 -22.41
C PRO A 287 -25.24 1.12 -23.00
N ARG A 288 -25.14 1.13 -24.32
CA ARG A 288 -23.92 1.43 -25.10
C ARG A 288 -23.90 2.89 -25.50
N THR A 289 -23.55 3.76 -24.59
CA THR A 289 -23.43 5.21 -24.80
C THR A 289 -21.96 5.63 -24.89
N PRO A 290 -21.63 6.83 -25.41
CA PRO A 290 -20.27 7.36 -25.33
C PRO A 290 -19.72 7.36 -23.90
N LYS A 291 -20.54 7.66 -22.89
CA LYS A 291 -20.12 7.67 -21.48
C LYS A 291 -19.75 6.27 -20.99
N THR A 292 -20.66 5.29 -21.15
CA THR A 292 -20.40 3.92 -20.67
C THR A 292 -19.24 3.25 -21.40
N ASN A 293 -19.07 3.53 -22.70
CA ASN A 293 -17.91 3.06 -23.46
C ASN A 293 -16.62 3.73 -22.99
N SER A 294 -16.63 5.04 -22.71
CA SER A 294 -15.50 5.77 -22.14
C SER A 294 -15.10 5.20 -20.78
N ASP A 295 -16.06 4.94 -19.90
CA ASP A 295 -15.81 4.34 -18.59
C ASP A 295 -15.20 2.93 -18.73
N ALA A 296 -15.73 2.12 -19.65
CA ALA A 296 -15.18 0.79 -19.93
C ALA A 296 -13.72 0.85 -20.39
N VAL A 297 -13.38 1.77 -21.30
CA VAL A 297 -12.01 1.96 -21.81
C VAL A 297 -11.09 2.55 -20.75
N PHE A 298 -11.54 3.56 -20.00
CA PHE A 298 -10.77 4.17 -18.90
C PHE A 298 -10.37 3.12 -17.87
N TRP A 299 -11.34 2.36 -17.36
CA TRP A 299 -11.06 1.34 -16.36
C TRP A 299 -10.33 0.12 -16.92
N GLU A 300 -10.33 -0.12 -18.22
CA GLU A 300 -9.44 -1.10 -18.84
C GLU A 300 -8.01 -0.58 -18.92
N ALA A 301 -7.81 0.66 -19.34
CA ALA A 301 -6.49 1.26 -19.43
C ALA A 301 -5.82 1.39 -18.05
N TYR A 302 -6.56 1.85 -17.05
CA TYR A 302 -6.08 1.87 -15.66
C TYR A 302 -6.21 0.50 -14.99
N GLY A 303 -7.29 -0.22 -15.22
CA GLY A 303 -7.60 -1.46 -14.54
C GLY A 303 -6.82 -2.67 -15.03
N GLY A 304 -6.60 -2.77 -16.35
CA GLY A 304 -5.89 -3.90 -16.96
C GLY A 304 -4.38 -3.85 -16.79
N ALA A 305 -3.80 -2.65 -16.68
CA ALA A 305 -2.36 -2.47 -16.59
C ALA A 305 -1.90 -1.61 -15.41
N ARG A 306 -2.74 -0.71 -14.91
CA ARG A 306 -2.34 0.36 -13.97
C ARG A 306 -3.28 0.56 -12.78
N ILE A 307 -4.12 -0.39 -12.44
CA ILE A 307 -5.06 -0.28 -11.30
C ILE A 307 -4.33 -0.04 -9.98
N PHE A 308 -3.11 -0.58 -9.82
CA PHE A 308 -2.25 -0.32 -8.67
C PHE A 308 -1.82 1.15 -8.61
N GLN A 309 -1.52 1.78 -9.77
CA GLN A 309 -1.19 3.20 -9.86
C GLN A 309 -2.35 4.05 -9.37
N PHE A 310 -3.58 3.81 -9.89
CA PHE A 310 -4.77 4.54 -9.49
C PHE A 310 -4.97 4.58 -7.97
N TRP A 311 -4.93 3.42 -7.30
CA TRP A 311 -5.16 3.36 -5.86
C TRP A 311 -4.01 3.97 -5.03
N ASN A 312 -2.77 3.86 -5.49
CA ASN A 312 -1.64 4.54 -4.86
C ASN A 312 -1.70 6.07 -5.04
N GLU A 313 -2.16 6.57 -6.18
CA GLU A 313 -2.42 8.00 -6.41
C GLU A 313 -3.54 8.52 -5.51
N GLN A 314 -4.64 7.75 -5.32
CA GLN A 314 -5.68 8.13 -4.35
C GLN A 314 -5.11 8.25 -2.94
N LEU A 315 -4.32 7.27 -2.48
CA LEU A 315 -3.68 7.35 -1.17
C LEU A 315 -2.72 8.54 -1.09
N GLY A 316 -1.89 8.79 -2.09
CA GLY A 316 -0.98 9.94 -2.12
C GLY A 316 -1.72 11.29 -1.95
N ARG A 317 -2.85 11.46 -2.66
CA ARG A 317 -3.72 12.64 -2.51
C ARG A 317 -4.30 12.78 -1.11
N LEU A 318 -4.83 11.69 -0.55
CA LEU A 318 -5.37 11.66 0.81
C LEU A 318 -4.29 11.94 1.85
N ALA A 319 -3.10 11.32 1.70
CA ALA A 319 -1.97 11.55 2.59
C ALA A 319 -1.56 13.03 2.65
N LEU A 320 -1.55 13.72 1.50
CA LEU A 320 -1.28 15.16 1.45
C LEU A 320 -2.42 15.99 2.05
N ALA A 321 -3.67 15.69 1.71
CA ALA A 321 -4.84 16.41 2.19
C ALA A 321 -4.98 16.34 3.73
N TYR A 322 -4.70 15.19 4.30
CA TYR A 322 -4.75 14.94 5.74
C TYR A 322 -3.41 15.18 6.46
N ARG A 323 -2.40 15.68 5.75
CA ARG A 323 -1.04 15.94 6.29
C ARG A 323 -0.43 14.71 6.97
N LEU A 324 -0.73 13.52 6.48
CA LEU A 324 -0.31 12.26 7.09
C LEU A 324 1.22 12.09 7.10
N GLY A 325 1.94 12.81 6.23
CA GLY A 325 3.40 12.90 6.27
C GLY A 325 3.99 13.48 7.55
N GLU A 326 3.18 14.10 8.41
CA GLU A 326 3.58 14.56 9.75
C GLU A 326 3.57 13.42 10.78
N ASP A 327 2.77 12.37 10.54
CA ASP A 327 2.78 11.09 11.27
C ASP A 327 3.36 9.99 10.37
N ARG A 328 4.67 10.01 10.21
CA ARG A 328 5.39 9.14 9.28
C ARG A 328 5.20 7.64 9.52
N PRO A 329 5.20 7.12 10.75
CA PRO A 329 4.91 5.70 10.98
C PRO A 329 3.50 5.31 10.54
N ARG A 330 2.51 6.16 10.81
CA ARG A 330 1.12 5.93 10.40
C ARG A 330 0.98 5.97 8.88
N LEU A 331 1.70 6.86 8.19
CA LEU A 331 1.76 6.87 6.73
C LEU A 331 2.32 5.55 6.18
N ALA A 332 3.41 5.05 6.75
CA ALA A 332 3.99 3.76 6.34
C ALA A 332 3.00 2.60 6.53
N ALA A 333 2.31 2.58 7.67
CA ALA A 333 1.25 1.59 7.95
C ALA A 333 0.08 1.69 6.97
N THR A 334 -0.29 2.90 6.57
CA THR A 334 -1.38 3.15 5.60
C THR A 334 -1.03 2.61 4.21
N TYR A 335 0.19 2.85 3.74
CA TYR A 335 0.67 2.25 2.48
C TYR A 335 0.74 0.71 2.57
N ALA A 336 1.21 0.17 3.69
CA ALA A 336 1.24 -1.28 3.90
C ALA A 336 -0.18 -1.87 3.92
N ALA A 337 -1.15 -1.21 4.56
CA ALA A 337 -2.54 -1.63 4.55
C ALA A 337 -3.12 -1.69 3.13
N LEU A 338 -2.93 -0.63 2.34
CA LEU A 338 -3.41 -0.57 0.96
C LEU A 338 -2.80 -1.68 0.10
N THR A 339 -1.47 -1.79 0.10
CA THR A 339 -0.76 -2.64 -0.85
C THR A 339 -0.83 -4.13 -0.50
N THR A 340 -0.85 -4.49 0.79
CA THR A 340 -1.07 -5.88 1.21
C THR A 340 -2.51 -6.33 0.97
N ALA A 341 -3.51 -5.46 1.19
CA ALA A 341 -4.90 -5.75 0.84
C ALA A 341 -5.09 -5.91 -0.67
N PHE A 342 -4.49 -5.04 -1.47
CA PHE A 342 -4.50 -5.14 -2.93
C PHE A 342 -3.92 -6.48 -3.40
N TYR A 343 -2.74 -6.85 -2.89
CA TYR A 343 -2.07 -8.11 -3.25
C TYR A 343 -2.87 -9.33 -2.81
N ASP A 344 -3.34 -9.38 -1.57
CA ASP A 344 -4.08 -10.54 -1.06
C ASP A 344 -5.42 -10.72 -1.76
N SER A 345 -6.09 -9.61 -2.11
CA SER A 345 -7.32 -9.68 -2.92
C SER A 345 -7.07 -10.16 -4.35
N PHE A 346 -5.91 -9.81 -4.94
CA PHE A 346 -5.46 -10.36 -6.21
C PHE A 346 -5.25 -11.89 -6.08
N VAL A 347 -4.51 -12.36 -5.08
CA VAL A 347 -4.25 -13.79 -4.87
C VAL A 347 -5.57 -14.56 -4.68
N ALA A 348 -6.46 -14.07 -3.83
CA ALA A 348 -7.75 -14.72 -3.58
C ALA A 348 -8.65 -14.73 -4.82
N CYS A 349 -8.61 -13.66 -5.62
CA CYS A 349 -9.33 -13.60 -6.88
C CYS A 349 -8.82 -14.64 -7.88
N TRP A 350 -7.50 -14.79 -8.00
CA TRP A 350 -6.87 -15.77 -8.89
C TRP A 350 -7.10 -17.20 -8.43
N ASP A 351 -7.13 -17.45 -7.13
CA ASP A 351 -7.54 -18.75 -6.58
C ASP A 351 -8.94 -19.13 -7.06
N ALA A 352 -9.92 -18.27 -6.85
CA ALA A 352 -11.29 -18.53 -7.29
C ALA A 352 -11.42 -18.67 -8.82
N LYS A 353 -10.70 -17.84 -9.60
CA LYS A 353 -10.71 -17.93 -11.07
C LYS A 353 -10.30 -19.31 -11.56
N TYR A 354 -9.20 -19.83 -11.04
CA TYR A 354 -8.66 -21.12 -11.49
C TYR A 354 -9.21 -22.33 -10.74
N ALA A 355 -9.95 -22.12 -9.64
CA ALA A 355 -10.79 -23.15 -9.06
C ALA A 355 -12.02 -23.43 -9.94
N TYR A 356 -12.64 -22.39 -10.49
CA TYR A 356 -13.90 -22.53 -11.22
C TYR A 356 -13.76 -22.55 -12.74
N TRP A 357 -12.75 -21.90 -13.32
CA TRP A 357 -12.54 -21.83 -14.78
C TRP A 357 -13.77 -21.34 -15.56
N HIS A 358 -14.54 -20.41 -15.00
CA HIS A 358 -15.84 -20.01 -15.53
C HIS A 358 -15.73 -19.30 -16.87
N ILE A 359 -16.66 -19.63 -17.78
CA ILE A 359 -16.73 -19.13 -19.15
C ILE A 359 -17.01 -17.60 -19.18
N ARG A 360 -16.43 -16.88 -20.15
CA ARG A 360 -16.73 -15.47 -20.39
C ARG A 360 -18.09 -15.29 -21.08
N PRO A 361 -18.78 -14.12 -20.86
CA PRO A 361 -20.04 -13.83 -21.53
C PRO A 361 -19.98 -13.96 -23.04
N SER A 362 -18.95 -13.39 -23.68
CA SER A 362 -18.74 -13.44 -25.15
C SER A 362 -18.31 -14.83 -25.68
N GLN A 363 -17.84 -15.71 -24.81
CA GLN A 363 -17.56 -17.11 -25.15
C GLN A 363 -18.81 -17.97 -25.05
N LEU A 364 -19.74 -17.63 -24.13
CA LEU A 364 -21.02 -18.30 -23.98
C LEU A 364 -21.99 -17.89 -25.09
N ASP A 365 -21.97 -16.61 -25.47
CA ASP A 365 -22.79 -16.08 -26.55
C ASP A 365 -21.97 -15.19 -27.49
N ALA A 366 -21.64 -15.70 -28.66
CA ALA A 366 -20.85 -15.01 -29.68
C ALA A 366 -21.53 -13.77 -30.27
N SER A 367 -22.85 -13.58 -30.03
CA SER A 367 -23.56 -12.35 -30.44
C SER A 367 -23.26 -11.16 -29.53
N LEU A 368 -22.69 -11.38 -28.32
CA LEU A 368 -22.34 -10.31 -27.41
C LEU A 368 -21.04 -9.65 -27.83
N THR A 369 -21.13 -8.39 -28.24
CA THR A 369 -19.95 -7.57 -28.54
C THR A 369 -19.36 -6.98 -27.25
N THR A 370 -18.03 -6.90 -27.17
CA THR A 370 -17.32 -6.30 -26.05
C THR A 370 -16.70 -4.97 -26.44
N VAL A 371 -16.61 -4.00 -25.53
CA VAL A 371 -15.96 -2.69 -25.76
C VAL A 371 -14.45 -2.82 -25.74
N VAL A 372 -13.93 -3.77 -24.96
CA VAL A 372 -12.51 -4.09 -24.82
C VAL A 372 -12.29 -5.57 -25.03
N PRO A 373 -11.10 -6.02 -25.43
CA PRO A 373 -10.80 -7.44 -25.58
C PRO A 373 -10.98 -8.20 -24.24
N PRO A 374 -11.62 -9.36 -24.21
CA PRO A 374 -11.69 -10.19 -23.01
C PRO A 374 -10.29 -10.62 -22.55
N PRO A 375 -9.96 -10.46 -21.25
CA PRO A 375 -8.65 -10.85 -20.73
C PRO A 375 -8.41 -12.38 -20.81
N ALA A 376 -7.12 -12.78 -20.91
CA ALA A 376 -6.70 -14.18 -21.00
C ALA A 376 -6.77 -14.93 -19.67
N HIS A 377 -7.91 -14.87 -18.98
CA HIS A 377 -8.20 -15.62 -17.75
C HIS A 377 -9.71 -15.81 -17.55
N PRO A 378 -10.15 -16.77 -16.71
CA PRO A 378 -11.56 -17.05 -16.44
C PRO A 378 -12.37 -15.84 -15.99
N SER A 379 -13.70 -15.87 -16.24
CA SER A 379 -14.60 -14.76 -15.94
C SER A 379 -14.69 -14.49 -14.44
N TYR A 380 -15.18 -15.48 -13.70
CA TYR A 380 -15.53 -15.39 -12.28
C TYR A 380 -14.35 -15.60 -11.35
N PRO A 381 -14.20 -14.77 -10.29
CA PRO A 381 -14.83 -13.46 -10.08
C PRO A 381 -14.14 -12.35 -10.86
N SER A 382 -14.69 -11.10 -10.85
CA SER A 382 -14.09 -9.94 -11.50
C SER A 382 -12.83 -9.48 -10.77
N ALA A 383 -11.67 -9.50 -11.44
CA ALA A 383 -10.40 -9.09 -10.87
C ALA A 383 -10.37 -7.60 -10.47
N HIS A 384 -10.92 -6.74 -11.34
CA HIS A 384 -11.05 -5.31 -11.07
C HIS A 384 -11.85 -5.05 -9.78
N SER A 385 -12.98 -5.77 -9.60
CA SER A 385 -13.82 -5.64 -8.42
C SER A 385 -13.13 -6.15 -7.15
N CYS A 386 -12.37 -7.26 -7.22
CA CYS A 386 -11.61 -7.78 -6.08
C CYS A 386 -10.63 -6.72 -5.55
N MET A 387 -9.74 -6.25 -6.42
CA MET A 387 -8.67 -5.34 -6.02
C MET A 387 -9.19 -3.95 -5.66
N SER A 388 -10.15 -3.41 -6.43
CA SER A 388 -10.71 -2.09 -6.16
C SER A 388 -11.56 -2.07 -4.89
N SER A 389 -12.33 -3.13 -4.61
CA SER A 389 -13.10 -3.23 -3.38
C SER A 389 -12.20 -3.29 -2.16
N ALA A 390 -11.14 -4.12 -2.19
CA ALA A 390 -10.17 -4.17 -1.10
C ALA A 390 -9.51 -2.80 -0.85
N SER A 391 -9.01 -2.16 -1.91
CA SER A 391 -8.33 -0.86 -1.82
C SER A 391 -9.27 0.26 -1.38
N GLY A 392 -10.44 0.37 -2.04
CA GLY A 392 -11.41 1.43 -1.76
C GLY A 392 -11.99 1.35 -0.35
N ILE A 393 -12.26 0.14 0.16
CA ILE A 393 -12.75 -0.05 1.53
C ILE A 393 -11.66 0.26 2.57
N VAL A 394 -10.40 -0.14 2.33
CA VAL A 394 -9.28 0.24 3.20
C VAL A 394 -9.17 1.75 3.28
N LEU A 395 -9.14 2.46 2.14
CA LEU A 395 -9.05 3.93 2.13
C LEU A 395 -10.29 4.59 2.74
N ALA A 396 -11.50 4.10 2.43
CA ALA A 396 -12.74 4.62 3.01
C ALA A 396 -12.77 4.49 4.55
N SER A 397 -12.21 3.40 5.08
CA SER A 397 -12.15 3.19 6.53
C SER A 397 -11.11 4.08 7.22
N LEU A 398 -9.97 4.32 6.58
CA LEU A 398 -8.89 5.15 7.12
C LEU A 398 -9.14 6.66 6.92
N PHE A 399 -9.95 7.03 5.93
CA PHE A 399 -10.30 8.40 5.59
C PHE A 399 -11.84 8.58 5.51
N PRO A 400 -12.55 8.60 6.65
CA PRO A 400 -14.02 8.54 6.66
C PRO A 400 -14.70 9.69 5.94
N LEU A 401 -14.10 10.88 5.89
CA LEU A 401 -14.68 12.04 5.18
C LEU A 401 -14.66 11.83 3.65
N ASP A 402 -13.70 11.06 3.13
CA ASP A 402 -13.57 10.73 1.71
C ASP A 402 -14.20 9.36 1.36
N ALA A 403 -14.74 8.63 2.35
CA ALA A 403 -15.33 7.32 2.15
C ALA A 403 -16.39 7.29 1.02
N PRO A 404 -17.31 8.27 0.88
CA PRO A 404 -18.27 8.27 -0.22
C PRO A 404 -17.61 8.27 -1.60
N ALA A 405 -16.50 9.01 -1.78
CA ALA A 405 -15.76 9.08 -3.04
C ALA A 405 -15.03 7.76 -3.33
N MET A 406 -14.34 7.19 -2.34
CA MET A 406 -13.64 5.91 -2.50
C MET A 406 -14.59 4.78 -2.86
N LEU A 407 -15.75 4.70 -2.20
CA LEU A 407 -16.78 3.71 -2.50
C LEU A 407 -17.51 3.97 -3.83
N ALA A 408 -17.56 5.21 -4.29
CA ALA A 408 -18.06 5.53 -5.63
C ALA A 408 -17.15 4.94 -6.72
N PHE A 409 -15.84 5.08 -6.58
CA PHE A 409 -14.89 4.45 -7.50
C PHE A 409 -15.04 2.92 -7.54
N VAL A 410 -15.21 2.26 -6.39
CA VAL A 410 -15.45 0.81 -6.34
C VAL A 410 -16.65 0.41 -7.19
N ARG A 411 -17.78 1.11 -7.03
CA ARG A 411 -18.99 0.85 -7.82
C ARG A 411 -18.77 1.12 -9.31
N GLU A 412 -18.15 2.24 -9.66
CA GLU A 412 -17.86 2.62 -11.03
C GLU A 412 -16.99 1.57 -11.75
N VAL A 413 -15.96 1.07 -11.07
CA VAL A 413 -15.12 -0.04 -11.58
C VAL A 413 -15.97 -1.26 -11.91
N GLY A 414 -16.86 -1.68 -11.00
CA GLY A 414 -17.74 -2.83 -11.22
C GLY A 414 -18.67 -2.63 -12.42
N GLU A 415 -19.38 -1.49 -12.48
CA GLU A 415 -20.28 -1.16 -13.59
C GLU A 415 -19.55 -1.05 -14.94
N ALA A 416 -18.32 -0.52 -14.93
CA ALA A 416 -17.49 -0.47 -16.14
C ALA A 416 -17.17 -1.85 -16.72
N ARG A 417 -17.11 -2.91 -15.90
CA ARG A 417 -16.92 -4.29 -16.41
C ARG A 417 -18.17 -4.83 -17.10
N LEU A 418 -19.35 -4.45 -16.63
CA LEU A 418 -20.62 -4.77 -17.28
C LEU A 418 -20.74 -3.99 -18.59
N ALA A 419 -20.46 -2.68 -18.54
CA ALA A 419 -20.41 -1.83 -19.73
C ALA A 419 -19.44 -2.38 -20.78
N ALA A 420 -18.30 -2.91 -20.36
CA ALA A 420 -17.33 -3.55 -21.25
C ALA A 420 -17.85 -4.86 -21.89
N GLY A 421 -18.86 -5.51 -21.29
CA GLY A 421 -19.40 -6.79 -21.75
C GLY A 421 -18.53 -8.01 -21.45
N ILE A 422 -17.57 -7.89 -20.51
CA ILE A 422 -16.55 -8.94 -20.25
C ILE A 422 -16.78 -9.70 -18.95
N HIS A 423 -17.74 -9.29 -18.12
CA HIS A 423 -18.11 -9.91 -16.85
C HIS A 423 -19.62 -9.95 -16.67
N TYR A 424 -20.11 -11.01 -16.02
CA TYR A 424 -21.47 -11.06 -15.51
C TYR A 424 -21.59 -10.25 -14.21
N ARG A 425 -22.82 -9.82 -13.84
CA ARG A 425 -23.04 -9.10 -12.57
C ARG A 425 -22.61 -9.90 -11.35
N TYR A 426 -22.83 -11.20 -11.33
CA TYR A 426 -22.38 -12.06 -10.23
C TYR A 426 -20.84 -12.17 -10.14
N ASP A 427 -20.08 -11.97 -11.24
CA ASP A 427 -18.61 -11.89 -11.19
C ASP A 427 -18.18 -10.65 -10.40
N VAL A 428 -18.88 -9.53 -10.65
CA VAL A 428 -18.62 -8.24 -9.96
C VAL A 428 -18.93 -8.38 -8.49
N ALA A 429 -20.12 -8.87 -8.14
CA ALA A 429 -20.55 -9.05 -6.75
C ALA A 429 -19.62 -9.99 -5.96
N ALA A 430 -19.19 -11.11 -6.55
CA ALA A 430 -18.23 -12.00 -5.92
C ALA A 430 -16.85 -11.37 -5.73
N GLY A 431 -16.42 -10.54 -6.68
CA GLY A 431 -15.17 -9.78 -6.56
C GLY A 431 -15.23 -8.75 -5.44
N GLU A 432 -16.32 -8.01 -5.33
CA GLU A 432 -16.56 -7.04 -4.24
C GLU A 432 -16.56 -7.73 -2.87
N GLU A 433 -17.16 -8.91 -2.76
CA GLU A 433 -17.19 -9.69 -1.52
C GLU A 433 -15.80 -10.16 -1.11
N ILE A 434 -14.96 -10.66 -2.03
CA ILE A 434 -13.55 -10.98 -1.76
C ILE A 434 -12.83 -9.73 -1.23
N GLY A 435 -12.93 -8.60 -1.93
CA GLY A 435 -12.28 -7.37 -1.53
C GLY A 435 -12.72 -6.87 -0.16
N ARG A 436 -14.02 -6.95 0.15
CA ARG A 436 -14.59 -6.59 1.46
C ARG A 436 -14.00 -7.46 2.59
N GLN A 437 -13.91 -8.78 2.39
CA GLN A 437 -13.37 -9.69 3.39
C GLN A 437 -11.87 -9.47 3.61
N VAL A 438 -11.10 -9.23 2.55
CA VAL A 438 -9.67 -8.92 2.64
C VAL A 438 -9.45 -7.61 3.38
N ALA A 439 -10.17 -6.54 3.00
CA ALA A 439 -10.09 -5.25 3.67
C ALA A 439 -10.40 -5.36 5.17
N ALA A 440 -11.46 -6.07 5.54
CA ALA A 440 -11.84 -6.27 6.95
C ALA A 440 -10.71 -6.95 7.76
N ARG A 441 -10.06 -7.98 7.20
CA ARG A 441 -8.96 -8.69 7.87
C ARG A 441 -7.69 -7.83 7.94
N THR A 442 -7.40 -7.04 6.91
CA THR A 442 -6.29 -6.11 6.90
C THR A 442 -6.44 -5.05 7.98
N LEU A 443 -7.62 -4.43 8.06
CA LEU A 443 -7.93 -3.44 9.07
C LEU A 443 -7.91 -4.04 10.49
N ALA A 444 -8.40 -5.26 10.66
CA ALA A 444 -8.35 -5.97 11.94
C ALA A 444 -6.90 -6.24 12.41
N LYS A 445 -5.99 -6.67 11.50
CA LYS A 445 -4.57 -6.86 11.82
C LYS A 445 -3.91 -5.56 12.24
N LEU A 446 -4.22 -4.45 11.57
CA LEU A 446 -3.58 -3.16 11.78
C LEU A 446 -4.37 -2.25 12.75
N LYS A 447 -5.45 -2.75 13.34
CA LYS A 447 -6.30 -2.01 14.26
C LYS A 447 -5.51 -1.27 15.37
N PRO A 448 -4.49 -1.87 16.03
CA PRO A 448 -3.72 -1.18 17.08
C PRO A 448 -2.98 0.08 16.62
N ILE A 449 -2.87 0.31 15.31
CA ILE A 449 -2.21 1.49 14.73
C ILE A 449 -3.21 2.61 14.51
N PHE A 450 -4.45 2.27 14.16
CA PHE A 450 -5.43 3.23 13.66
C PHE A 450 -6.48 3.64 14.71
N ASP A 451 -6.63 2.86 15.77
CA ASP A 451 -7.43 3.21 16.96
C ASP A 451 -6.68 4.21 17.85
#